data_f1f5794004c396821ca5b3a398e5b4cc
#
_entry.id   f1f5794004c396821ca5b3a398e5b4cc
#
_cell.length_a   1.000
_cell.length_b   1.000
_cell.length_c   1.000
_cell.angle_alpha   90.00
_cell.angle_beta   90.00
_cell.angle_gamma   90.00
#
_symmetry.space_group_name_H-M   'P 1'
#
loop_
_entity.id
_entity.type
_entity.pdbx_description
1 polymer ?
#
loop_
_entity_poly.entity_id
_entity_poly.type
_entity_poly.pdbx_seq_one_letter_code
_entity_poly.pdbx_strand_id
1 'polypeptide(L)'
;MRRVALAASVMSMTVALAACGSAKEADNDKKDEKKKTGPLTIGLLLPEDQTARYENFDRPYITKKLKALCADCNILYVNAKSDPSVQQQQVDSMITKKVDAIILDSVDSKSIASSVKKADEDGIPVVAYDRLAEGPVSAYTSFDNETVGKVQGKALLEALGDKAKSGKIVMLNGWEADPNAAMFKKGAMSVLKGKVDVGKSYDIDRWLADKANEAMTGAISSLGKKNIVGVYSANDSMAGGAITALKSGGFNPLPPVTGQDAELEGVRRVVTGEQYMSVYKSYLDEAAAAAEMAIALGRGEKVNESNTVDSPTTKDIPATLITPISLTKKNIKDTVVKDGNYTVAQICTAKFKAACAEAGLK
;
A
#
# COMPACT_ATOMS: atom_id res chain seq x y z
N MET A 1 69.18 -74.02 -0.85
CA MET A 1 69.54 -74.41 0.54
C MET A 1 68.56 -73.82 1.49
N ARG A 2 67.95 -74.69 2.27
CA ARG A 2 67.27 -74.48 3.56
C ARG A 2 66.08 -73.46 3.56
N ARG A 3 64.81 -73.89 3.64
CA ARG A 3 64.14 -74.46 4.81
C ARG A 3 63.96 -73.37 5.90
N VAL A 4 62.76 -73.04 6.52
CA VAL A 4 61.67 -73.76 7.15
C VAL A 4 60.69 -72.66 7.57
N ALA A 5 59.50 -72.72 7.41
CA ALA A 5 58.34 -73.38 7.95
C ALA A 5 57.49 -72.49 8.96
N LEU A 6 56.21 -72.49 8.70
CA LEU A 6 55.09 -72.70 9.60
C LEU A 6 54.78 -71.67 10.70
N ALA A 7 53.58 -71.08 10.66
CA ALA A 7 52.49 -71.62 11.48
C ALA A 7 51.14 -70.95 11.10
N ALA A 8 50.18 -71.81 10.93
CA ALA A 8 48.76 -71.50 10.76
C ALA A 8 48.07 -71.17 12.10
N SER A 9 47.05 -70.36 12.04
CA SER A 9 45.92 -70.50 12.98
C SER A 9 44.66 -70.04 12.28
N VAL A 10 43.85 -71.05 12.04
CA VAL A 10 42.45 -71.02 11.61
C VAL A 10 41.60 -70.66 12.82
N MET A 11 40.68 -69.74 12.69
CA MET A 11 39.48 -69.72 13.53
C MET A 11 38.30 -69.21 12.74
N SER A 12 37.47 -70.14 12.39
CA SER A 12 36.14 -70.05 11.84
C SER A 12 35.17 -69.49 12.85
N MET A 13 34.27 -68.60 12.50
CA MET A 13 32.93 -68.63 13.10
C MET A 13 31.92 -67.85 12.28
N THR A 14 31.08 -68.59 11.67
CA THR A 14 29.59 -68.57 11.58
C THR A 14 28.89 -67.31 11.08
N VAL A 15 28.28 -67.51 9.93
CA VAL A 15 27.20 -66.78 9.31
C VAL A 15 25.97 -66.82 10.19
N ALA A 16 25.33 -65.65 10.38
CA ALA A 16 23.93 -65.55 10.75
C ALA A 16 23.26 -64.55 9.80
N LEU A 17 22.50 -65.05 8.82
CA LEU A 17 21.50 -64.31 8.09
C LEU A 17 20.37 -63.94 9.06
N ALA A 18 20.10 -62.68 9.23
CA ALA A 18 18.83 -62.18 9.73
C ALA A 18 18.33 -61.17 8.67
N ALA A 19 17.38 -61.61 7.89
CA ALA A 19 16.55 -60.74 7.05
C ALA A 19 15.56 -60.03 7.96
N CYS A 20 15.66 -58.71 8.07
CA CYS A 20 14.58 -57.85 8.56
C CYS A 20 14.43 -56.71 7.59
N GLY A 21 13.27 -56.62 7.00
CA GLY A 21 12.89 -55.53 6.09
C GLY A 21 12.93 -54.16 6.79
N SER A 22 13.71 -53.26 6.26
CA SER A 22 13.67 -51.85 6.63
C SER A 22 12.69 -51.16 5.71
N ALA A 23 11.57 -50.73 6.28
CA ALA A 23 10.76 -49.69 5.70
C ALA A 23 11.70 -48.48 5.46
N LYS A 24 11.68 -47.96 4.22
CA LYS A 24 12.24 -46.65 3.92
C LYS A 24 11.45 -45.63 4.73
N GLU A 25 12.00 -45.19 5.84
CA GLU A 25 11.65 -43.88 6.37
C GLU A 25 11.99 -42.85 5.29
N ALA A 26 10.96 -42.15 4.82
CA ALA A 26 11.13 -40.99 4.00
C ALA A 26 11.82 -39.96 4.92
N ASP A 27 13.10 -39.77 4.70
CA ASP A 27 13.88 -38.67 5.25
C ASP A 27 13.24 -37.39 4.71
N ASN A 28 12.44 -36.77 5.57
CA ASN A 28 11.86 -35.47 5.33
C ASN A 28 13.01 -34.46 5.60
N ASP A 29 13.93 -34.35 4.64
CA ASP A 29 14.94 -33.29 4.64
C ASP A 29 14.21 -31.94 4.60
N LYS A 30 13.77 -31.48 5.74
CA LYS A 30 13.58 -30.06 6.00
C LYS A 30 14.98 -29.47 5.87
N LYS A 31 15.30 -28.90 4.70
CA LYS A 31 16.39 -27.97 4.57
C LYS A 31 16.20 -26.90 5.63
N ASP A 32 16.94 -26.97 6.70
CA ASP A 32 17.19 -25.81 7.57
C ASP A 32 17.84 -24.76 6.71
N GLU A 33 17.05 -23.87 6.13
CA GLU A 33 17.56 -22.70 5.42
C GLU A 33 18.38 -21.91 6.43
N LYS A 34 19.69 -21.91 6.25
CA LYS A 34 20.64 -21.17 7.10
C LYS A 34 20.24 -19.71 7.06
N LYS A 35 19.81 -19.15 8.18
CA LYS A 35 19.55 -17.74 8.33
C LYS A 35 20.73 -16.93 7.80
N LYS A 36 20.46 -16.00 6.89
CA LYS A 36 21.49 -15.08 6.37
C LYS A 36 21.86 -14.11 7.49
N THR A 37 23.16 -14.10 7.84
CA THR A 37 23.74 -13.10 8.75
C THR A 37 24.61 -12.15 7.91
N GLY A 38 24.40 -10.85 8.06
CA GLY A 38 25.17 -9.84 7.32
C GLY A 38 24.32 -8.89 6.50
N PRO A 39 24.96 -8.08 5.63
CA PRO A 39 24.27 -7.12 4.76
C PRO A 39 23.33 -7.81 3.78
N LEU A 40 22.13 -7.24 3.62
CA LEU A 40 21.18 -7.66 2.60
C LEU A 40 21.12 -6.65 1.47
N THR A 41 20.66 -7.08 0.30
CA THR A 41 20.26 -6.20 -0.80
C THR A 41 18.75 -6.25 -0.96
N ILE A 42 18.08 -5.13 -0.76
CA ILE A 42 16.63 -5.02 -0.82
C ILE A 42 16.24 -4.21 -2.05
N GLY A 43 15.38 -4.77 -2.89
CA GLY A 43 14.71 -4.05 -3.96
C GLY A 43 13.56 -3.21 -3.40
N LEU A 44 13.49 -1.92 -3.72
CA LEU A 44 12.38 -1.03 -3.40
C LEU A 44 11.78 -0.51 -4.70
N LEU A 45 10.58 -0.98 -5.03
CA LEU A 45 9.90 -0.70 -6.29
C LEU A 45 8.60 0.06 -6.01
N LEU A 46 8.56 1.35 -6.39
CA LEU A 46 7.39 2.19 -6.23
C LEU A 46 6.68 2.43 -7.57
N PRO A 47 5.34 2.66 -7.57
CA PRO A 47 4.53 2.57 -8.78
C PRO A 47 4.61 3.82 -9.65
N GLU A 48 4.67 5.02 -9.03
CA GLU A 48 4.57 6.29 -9.74
C GLU A 48 5.09 7.46 -8.90
N ASP A 49 5.16 8.65 -9.46
CA ASP A 49 5.68 9.86 -8.81
C ASP A 49 4.75 11.09 -8.95
N GLN A 50 3.51 10.88 -9.42
CA GLN A 50 2.51 11.94 -9.55
C GLN A 50 1.83 12.22 -8.21
N THR A 51 1.55 11.17 -7.43
CA THR A 51 1.03 11.29 -6.08
C THR A 51 2.18 11.58 -5.12
N ALA A 52 2.05 12.66 -4.36
CA ALA A 52 3.13 13.23 -3.56
C ALA A 52 3.69 12.28 -2.49
N ARG A 53 2.91 11.28 -2.04
CA ARG A 53 3.29 10.37 -0.96
C ARG A 53 4.56 9.58 -1.25
N TYR A 54 4.69 9.02 -2.45
CA TYR A 54 5.73 8.04 -2.76
C TYR A 54 7.14 8.58 -2.62
N GLU A 55 7.43 9.74 -3.20
CA GLU A 55 8.76 10.34 -3.14
C GLU A 55 8.99 11.15 -1.84
N ASN A 56 7.94 11.71 -1.26
CA ASN A 56 8.08 12.57 -0.07
C ASN A 56 8.05 11.79 1.25
N PHE A 57 7.39 10.62 1.30
CA PHE A 57 7.18 9.87 2.53
C PHE A 57 7.59 8.40 2.41
N ASP A 58 6.96 7.63 1.52
CA ASP A 58 7.15 6.18 1.45
C ASP A 58 8.61 5.81 1.25
N ARG A 59 9.25 6.31 0.20
CA ARG A 59 10.65 6.07 -0.09
C ARG A 59 11.60 6.49 1.05
N PRO A 60 11.55 7.74 1.57
CA PRO A 60 12.41 8.14 2.68
C PRO A 60 12.17 7.34 3.96
N TYR A 61 10.92 7.04 4.32
CA TYR A 61 10.62 6.30 5.54
C TYR A 61 11.05 4.83 5.45
N ILE A 62 10.76 4.15 4.35
CA ILE A 62 11.22 2.77 4.11
C ILE A 62 12.75 2.74 4.13
N THR A 63 13.43 3.64 3.41
CA THR A 63 14.89 3.70 3.35
C THR A 63 15.49 3.93 4.74
N LYS A 64 14.95 4.90 5.50
CA LYS A 64 15.40 5.20 6.86
C LYS A 64 15.22 4.00 7.79
N LYS A 65 14.07 3.32 7.73
CA LYS A 65 13.81 2.16 8.57
C LYS A 65 14.67 0.96 8.19
N LEU A 66 14.85 0.67 6.91
CA LEU A 66 15.77 -0.39 6.45
C LEU A 66 17.19 -0.15 6.96
N LYS A 67 17.70 1.10 6.86
CA LYS A 67 19.02 1.47 7.36
C LYS A 67 19.12 1.40 8.89
N ALA A 68 18.06 1.67 9.61
CA ALA A 68 18.03 1.51 11.07
C ALA A 68 18.08 0.04 11.49
N LEU A 69 17.45 -0.88 10.73
CA LEU A 69 17.45 -2.32 10.98
C LEU A 69 18.74 -3.00 10.49
N CYS A 70 19.33 -2.46 9.42
CA CYS A 70 20.52 -3.02 8.76
C CYS A 70 21.31 -1.87 8.12
N ALA A 71 22.27 -1.30 8.88
CA ALA A 71 23.05 -0.13 8.45
C ALA A 71 23.81 -0.37 7.13
N ASP A 72 24.37 -1.59 6.98
CA ASP A 72 25.19 -1.99 5.84
C ASP A 72 24.37 -2.57 4.67
N CYS A 73 23.05 -2.73 4.82
CA CYS A 73 22.20 -3.25 3.76
C CYS A 73 22.18 -2.30 2.55
N ASN A 74 22.20 -2.88 1.35
CA ASN A 74 22.05 -2.15 0.09
C ASN A 74 20.56 -2.01 -0.27
N ILE A 75 20.15 -0.84 -0.78
CA ILE A 75 18.78 -0.57 -1.20
C ILE A 75 18.81 -0.17 -2.68
N LEU A 76 18.18 -0.99 -3.51
CA LEU A 76 18.05 -0.74 -4.94
C LEU A 76 16.67 -0.15 -5.21
N TYR A 77 16.61 1.19 -5.27
CA TYR A 77 15.37 1.90 -5.54
C TYR A 77 15.13 2.09 -7.04
N VAL A 78 13.88 1.86 -7.46
CA VAL A 78 13.37 2.18 -8.80
C VAL A 78 11.90 2.62 -8.72
N ASN A 79 11.46 3.39 -9.72
CA ASN A 79 10.08 3.87 -9.84
C ASN A 79 9.56 3.56 -11.25
N ALA A 80 8.37 3.01 -11.36
CA ALA A 80 7.80 2.54 -12.62
C ALA A 80 7.13 3.64 -13.45
N LYS A 81 6.95 4.85 -12.89
CA LYS A 81 6.31 5.99 -13.57
C LYS A 81 4.93 5.67 -14.17
N SER A 82 4.13 4.91 -13.44
CA SER A 82 2.80 4.44 -13.84
C SER A 82 2.79 3.50 -15.06
N ASP A 83 3.94 2.90 -15.40
CA ASP A 83 4.03 1.93 -16.51
C ASP A 83 4.18 0.50 -15.97
N PRO A 84 3.15 -0.37 -16.14
CA PRO A 84 3.21 -1.76 -15.68
C PRO A 84 4.32 -2.57 -16.35
N SER A 85 4.63 -2.30 -17.63
CA SER A 85 5.67 -3.03 -18.36
C SER A 85 7.07 -2.66 -17.86
N VAL A 86 7.29 -1.39 -17.52
CA VAL A 86 8.51 -0.93 -16.87
C VAL A 86 8.67 -1.61 -15.51
N GLN A 87 7.60 -1.72 -14.72
CA GLN A 87 7.68 -2.37 -13.42
C GLN A 87 8.02 -3.85 -13.51
N GLN A 88 7.46 -4.58 -14.49
CA GLN A 88 7.82 -5.99 -14.75
C GLN A 88 9.31 -6.14 -15.06
N GLN A 89 9.87 -5.28 -15.92
CA GLN A 89 11.32 -5.26 -16.22
C GLN A 89 12.16 -4.92 -14.98
N GLN A 90 11.65 -4.06 -14.11
CA GLN A 90 12.32 -3.73 -12.85
C GLN A 90 12.37 -4.93 -11.90
N VAL A 91 11.29 -5.71 -11.78
CA VAL A 91 11.30 -6.97 -11.01
C VAL A 91 12.31 -7.97 -11.63
N ASP A 92 12.29 -8.18 -12.95
CA ASP A 92 13.25 -9.06 -13.63
C ASP A 92 14.72 -8.61 -13.39
N SER A 93 14.95 -7.28 -13.31
CA SER A 93 16.27 -6.73 -12.95
C SER A 93 16.66 -7.05 -11.50
N MET A 94 15.72 -6.99 -10.54
CA MET A 94 16.00 -7.36 -9.15
C MET A 94 16.31 -8.85 -9.01
N ILE A 95 15.60 -9.71 -9.74
CA ILE A 95 15.86 -11.15 -9.81
C ILE A 95 17.28 -11.39 -10.34
N THR A 96 17.64 -10.78 -11.46
CA THR A 96 19.00 -10.89 -12.07
C THR A 96 20.09 -10.45 -11.10
N LYS A 97 19.83 -9.41 -10.29
CA LYS A 97 20.78 -8.92 -9.28
C LYS A 97 20.77 -9.76 -8.00
N LYS A 98 19.92 -10.77 -7.91
CA LYS A 98 19.79 -11.69 -6.77
C LYS A 98 19.59 -10.91 -5.45
N VAL A 99 18.63 -9.99 -5.44
CA VAL A 99 18.28 -9.28 -4.19
C VAL A 99 17.74 -10.26 -3.15
N ASP A 100 17.88 -9.93 -1.88
CA ASP A 100 17.44 -10.80 -0.78
C ASP A 100 15.96 -10.71 -0.46
N ALA A 101 15.32 -9.60 -0.81
CA ALA A 101 13.88 -9.39 -0.76
C ALA A 101 13.48 -8.20 -1.65
N ILE A 102 12.20 -8.15 -2.03
CA ILE A 102 11.61 -7.05 -2.79
C ILE A 102 10.47 -6.45 -1.97
N ILE A 103 10.46 -5.12 -1.82
CA ILE A 103 9.29 -4.34 -1.40
C ILE A 103 8.68 -3.79 -2.68
N LEU A 104 7.44 -4.17 -2.97
CA LEU A 104 6.75 -3.88 -4.22
C LEU A 104 5.41 -3.20 -3.97
N ASP A 105 5.28 -1.94 -4.39
CA ASP A 105 3.99 -1.30 -4.61
C ASP A 105 3.65 -1.39 -6.09
N SER A 106 2.61 -2.16 -6.43
CA SER A 106 2.33 -2.51 -7.82
C SER A 106 1.63 -1.38 -8.57
N VAL A 107 2.06 -1.12 -9.81
CA VAL A 107 1.32 -0.23 -10.74
C VAL A 107 -0.01 -0.86 -11.10
N ASP A 108 0.01 -2.13 -11.50
CA ASP A 108 -1.15 -2.95 -11.83
C ASP A 108 -1.00 -4.30 -11.13
N SER A 109 -1.89 -4.57 -10.20
CA SER A 109 -1.81 -5.77 -9.35
C SER A 109 -1.92 -7.08 -10.11
N LYS A 110 -2.65 -7.12 -11.21
CA LYS A 110 -2.86 -8.33 -12.01
C LYS A 110 -1.69 -8.57 -12.97
N SER A 111 -1.26 -7.54 -13.67
CA SER A 111 -0.20 -7.67 -14.68
C SER A 111 1.15 -8.02 -14.10
N ILE A 112 1.42 -7.68 -12.83
CA ILE A 112 2.67 -7.98 -12.14
C ILE A 112 2.78 -9.43 -11.66
N ALA A 113 1.67 -10.20 -11.63
CA ALA A 113 1.59 -11.53 -11.04
C ALA A 113 2.65 -12.52 -11.57
N SER A 114 2.93 -12.48 -12.87
CA SER A 114 3.96 -13.34 -13.48
C SER A 114 5.37 -13.00 -13.02
N SER A 115 5.66 -11.73 -12.78
CA SER A 115 6.97 -11.30 -12.27
C SER A 115 7.14 -11.64 -10.79
N VAL A 116 6.07 -11.52 -9.99
CA VAL A 116 6.06 -11.96 -8.59
C VAL A 116 6.30 -13.47 -8.51
N LYS A 117 5.65 -14.25 -9.39
CA LYS A 117 5.87 -15.71 -9.47
C LYS A 117 7.32 -16.07 -9.82
N LYS A 118 7.95 -15.38 -10.77
CA LYS A 118 9.38 -15.59 -11.09
C LYS A 118 10.28 -15.29 -9.89
N ALA A 119 10.00 -14.20 -9.15
CA ALA A 119 10.77 -13.88 -7.96
C ALA A 119 10.68 -14.98 -6.90
N ASP A 120 9.48 -15.53 -6.67
CA ASP A 120 9.25 -16.65 -5.75
C ASP A 120 9.96 -17.93 -6.21
N GLU A 121 9.90 -18.28 -7.51
CA GLU A 121 10.60 -19.43 -8.11
C GLU A 121 12.13 -19.33 -7.95
N ASP A 122 12.67 -18.10 -7.94
CA ASP A 122 14.09 -17.82 -7.68
C ASP A 122 14.41 -17.67 -6.18
N GLY A 123 13.43 -17.91 -5.29
CA GLY A 123 13.61 -17.84 -3.84
C GLY A 123 13.73 -16.42 -3.30
N ILE A 124 13.24 -15.41 -4.02
CA ILE A 124 13.27 -14.00 -3.61
C ILE A 124 11.87 -13.62 -3.08
N PRO A 125 11.72 -13.44 -1.76
CA PRO A 125 10.45 -13.07 -1.16
C PRO A 125 10.01 -11.66 -1.59
N VAL A 126 8.70 -11.51 -1.79
CA VAL A 126 8.08 -10.23 -2.16
C VAL A 126 7.14 -9.78 -1.04
N VAL A 127 7.42 -8.61 -0.48
CA VAL A 127 6.52 -7.88 0.40
C VAL A 127 5.68 -6.94 -0.45
N ALA A 128 4.39 -7.20 -0.57
CA ALA A 128 3.47 -6.25 -1.18
C ALA A 128 3.29 -5.05 -0.23
N TYR A 129 3.47 -3.85 -0.77
CA TYR A 129 3.38 -2.58 -0.06
C TYR A 129 2.21 -1.78 -0.61
N ASP A 130 1.36 -1.24 0.24
CA ASP A 130 0.14 -0.49 -0.07
C ASP A 130 -0.83 -1.26 -0.99
N ARG A 131 -0.46 -1.58 -2.23
CA ARG A 131 -1.28 -2.30 -3.20
C ARG A 131 -0.95 -3.78 -3.19
N LEU A 132 -1.96 -4.61 -2.90
CA LEU A 132 -1.78 -6.05 -2.87
C LEU A 132 -1.58 -6.60 -4.29
N ALA A 133 -0.35 -6.93 -4.65
CA ALA A 133 -0.01 -7.57 -5.91
C ALA A 133 -0.61 -8.99 -5.98
N GLU A 134 -1.04 -9.42 -7.15
CA GLU A 134 -1.32 -10.82 -7.41
C GLU A 134 -0.02 -11.62 -7.60
N GLY A 135 -0.08 -12.93 -7.45
CA GLY A 135 1.07 -13.83 -7.41
C GLY A 135 1.42 -14.24 -5.97
N PRO A 136 2.43 -15.12 -5.78
CA PRO A 136 2.82 -15.65 -4.48
C PRO A 136 3.60 -14.63 -3.65
N VAL A 137 2.93 -13.56 -3.18
CA VAL A 137 3.54 -12.59 -2.25
C VAL A 137 3.75 -13.24 -0.89
N SER A 138 4.86 -12.90 -0.23
CA SER A 138 5.30 -13.49 1.04
C SER A 138 4.71 -12.79 2.27
N ALA A 139 4.41 -11.49 2.15
CA ALA A 139 3.78 -10.66 3.18
C ALA A 139 3.15 -9.41 2.57
N TYR A 140 2.31 -8.74 3.34
CA TYR A 140 1.61 -7.53 2.91
C TYR A 140 1.51 -6.49 4.02
N THR A 141 1.68 -5.23 3.70
CA THR A 141 1.34 -4.12 4.57
C THR A 141 0.59 -3.04 3.82
N SER A 142 -0.47 -2.54 4.42
CA SER A 142 -1.32 -1.48 3.88
C SER A 142 -2.20 -0.90 4.99
N PHE A 143 -3.23 -0.19 4.59
CA PHE A 143 -4.30 0.30 5.46
C PHE A 143 -5.53 -0.60 5.38
N ASP A 144 -6.43 -0.52 6.38
CA ASP A 144 -7.78 -1.10 6.22
C ASP A 144 -8.56 -0.27 5.20
N ASN A 145 -8.43 -0.65 3.93
CA ASN A 145 -8.92 0.10 2.78
C ASN A 145 -10.45 0.15 2.69
N GLU A 146 -11.17 -0.85 3.22
CA GLU A 146 -12.63 -0.73 3.36
C GLU A 146 -12.99 0.30 4.45
N THR A 147 -12.23 0.36 5.54
CA THR A 147 -12.43 1.37 6.58
C THR A 147 -12.07 2.77 6.08
N VAL A 148 -11.06 2.92 5.21
CA VAL A 148 -10.80 4.21 4.52
C VAL A 148 -12.06 4.71 3.82
N GLY A 149 -12.67 3.88 2.98
CA GLY A 149 -13.92 4.24 2.28
C GLY A 149 -15.07 4.53 3.25
N LYS A 150 -15.22 3.73 4.32
CA LYS A 150 -16.24 3.97 5.36
C LYS A 150 -16.05 5.32 6.06
N VAL A 151 -14.80 5.70 6.36
CA VAL A 151 -14.46 6.99 6.98
C VAL A 151 -14.86 8.15 6.08
N GLN A 152 -14.51 8.09 4.80
CA GLN A 152 -14.91 9.10 3.81
C GLN A 152 -16.43 9.17 3.65
N GLY A 153 -17.11 8.03 3.51
CA GLY A 153 -18.57 7.97 3.37
C GLY A 153 -19.30 8.54 4.58
N LYS A 154 -18.85 8.23 5.80
CA LYS A 154 -19.39 8.79 7.04
C LYS A 154 -19.21 10.30 7.11
N ALA A 155 -18.01 10.79 6.81
CA ALA A 155 -17.71 12.22 6.81
C ALA A 155 -18.53 12.98 5.77
N LEU A 156 -18.74 12.42 4.58
CA LEU A 156 -19.60 13.03 3.57
C LEU A 156 -21.06 13.11 4.04
N LEU A 157 -21.59 12.04 4.64
CA LEU A 157 -22.96 12.07 5.20
C LEU A 157 -23.11 13.09 6.31
N GLU A 158 -22.15 13.19 7.21
CA GLU A 158 -22.10 14.19 8.27
C GLU A 158 -22.15 15.61 7.70
N ALA A 159 -21.30 15.87 6.68
CA ALA A 159 -21.25 17.17 6.01
C ALA A 159 -22.53 17.54 5.26
N LEU A 160 -23.21 16.55 4.69
CA LEU A 160 -24.46 16.75 3.97
C LEU A 160 -25.64 17.02 4.91
N GLY A 161 -25.69 16.36 6.09
CA GLY A 161 -26.82 16.44 6.99
C GLY A 161 -28.16 16.20 6.25
N ASP A 162 -29.11 17.10 6.43
CA ASP A 162 -30.45 17.04 5.80
C ASP A 162 -30.38 17.11 4.26
N LYS A 163 -29.31 17.67 3.70
CA LYS A 163 -29.12 17.76 2.24
C LYS A 163 -28.83 16.42 1.59
N ALA A 164 -28.53 15.37 2.35
CA ALA A 164 -28.20 14.05 1.83
C ALA A 164 -29.27 13.49 0.86
N LYS A 165 -30.53 13.87 1.04
CA LYS A 165 -31.67 13.44 0.20
C LYS A 165 -32.21 14.53 -0.73
N SER A 166 -31.63 15.73 -0.72
CA SER A 166 -32.14 16.88 -1.48
C SER A 166 -31.50 17.06 -2.84
N GLY A 167 -30.53 16.20 -3.18
CA GLY A 167 -29.77 16.27 -4.43
C GLY A 167 -28.90 15.03 -4.66
N LYS A 168 -27.93 15.16 -5.53
CA LYS A 168 -27.07 14.07 -5.98
C LYS A 168 -25.64 14.29 -5.53
N ILE A 169 -24.93 13.21 -5.22
CA ILE A 169 -23.48 13.25 -5.09
C ILE A 169 -22.80 12.80 -6.38
N VAL A 170 -21.58 13.27 -6.59
CA VAL A 170 -20.67 12.76 -7.61
C VAL A 170 -19.58 11.93 -6.92
N MET A 171 -19.31 10.73 -7.43
CA MET A 171 -18.23 9.88 -6.94
C MET A 171 -17.07 9.89 -7.94
N LEU A 172 -15.90 10.30 -7.48
CA LEU A 172 -14.63 10.20 -8.17
C LEU A 172 -13.83 9.11 -7.47
N ASN A 173 -13.88 7.90 -8.03
CA ASN A 173 -13.22 6.72 -7.49
C ASN A 173 -11.76 6.69 -7.98
N GLY A 174 -10.98 5.75 -7.45
CA GLY A 174 -9.59 5.56 -7.87
C GLY A 174 -9.42 4.83 -9.19
N TRP A 175 -8.19 4.56 -9.52
CA TRP A 175 -7.80 3.84 -10.73
C TRP A 175 -8.12 2.34 -10.61
N GLU A 176 -8.71 1.76 -11.65
CA GLU A 176 -9.15 0.35 -11.66
C GLU A 176 -8.00 -0.68 -11.55
N ALA A 177 -6.79 -0.30 -11.98
CA ALA A 177 -5.60 -1.16 -11.86
C ALA A 177 -5.07 -1.26 -10.41
N ASP A 178 -5.50 -0.33 -9.53
CA ASP A 178 -5.20 -0.33 -8.11
C ASP A 178 -6.31 -1.06 -7.34
N PRO A 179 -6.00 -2.20 -6.68
CA PRO A 179 -7.00 -2.99 -5.96
C PRO A 179 -7.65 -2.23 -4.79
N ASN A 180 -6.96 -1.22 -4.24
CA ASN A 180 -7.45 -0.41 -3.13
C ASN A 180 -8.66 0.43 -3.55
N ALA A 181 -8.71 0.89 -4.81
CA ALA A 181 -9.81 1.70 -5.33
C ALA A 181 -11.17 1.01 -5.18
N ALA A 182 -11.24 -0.28 -5.49
CA ALA A 182 -12.46 -1.08 -5.31
C ALA A 182 -12.86 -1.22 -3.84
N MET A 183 -11.86 -1.37 -2.93
CA MET A 183 -12.10 -1.46 -1.49
C MET A 183 -12.59 -0.13 -0.92
N PHE A 184 -12.01 1.01 -1.33
CA PHE A 184 -12.50 2.33 -0.93
C PHE A 184 -13.95 2.56 -1.38
N LYS A 185 -14.26 2.27 -2.65
CA LYS A 185 -15.60 2.38 -3.21
C LYS A 185 -16.60 1.49 -2.44
N LYS A 186 -16.24 0.23 -2.18
CA LYS A 186 -17.04 -0.73 -1.40
C LYS A 186 -17.30 -0.18 0.02
N GLY A 187 -16.26 0.29 0.70
CA GLY A 187 -16.36 0.88 2.03
C GLY A 187 -17.26 2.11 2.06
N ALA A 188 -17.07 3.06 1.14
CA ALA A 188 -17.90 4.25 1.01
C ALA A 188 -19.39 3.89 0.74
N MET A 189 -19.63 3.00 -0.22
CA MET A 189 -20.98 2.58 -0.58
C MET A 189 -21.69 1.79 0.51
N SER A 190 -20.95 1.07 1.37
CA SER A 190 -21.56 0.42 2.56
C SER A 190 -22.21 1.41 3.51
N VAL A 191 -21.76 2.66 3.51
CA VAL A 191 -22.28 3.76 4.34
C VAL A 191 -23.30 4.62 3.58
N LEU A 192 -23.04 4.90 2.29
CA LEU A 192 -23.80 5.87 1.49
C LEU A 192 -25.07 5.28 0.86
N LYS A 193 -25.07 3.95 0.55
CA LYS A 193 -26.19 3.28 -0.14
C LYS A 193 -27.52 3.50 0.58
N GLY A 194 -28.53 3.97 -0.15
CA GLY A 194 -29.87 4.25 0.38
C GLY A 194 -30.00 5.54 1.20
N LYS A 195 -28.87 6.23 1.46
CA LYS A 195 -28.85 7.50 2.20
C LYS A 195 -28.60 8.71 1.31
N VAL A 196 -27.97 8.52 0.16
CA VAL A 196 -27.74 9.54 -0.86
C VAL A 196 -28.13 9.02 -2.25
N ASP A 197 -28.39 9.93 -3.19
CA ASP A 197 -28.50 9.62 -4.62
C ASP A 197 -27.15 9.85 -5.29
N VAL A 198 -26.56 8.79 -5.88
CA VAL A 198 -25.32 8.86 -6.65
C VAL A 198 -25.67 9.23 -8.09
N GLY A 199 -25.55 10.50 -8.45
CA GLY A 199 -25.88 10.98 -9.78
C GLY A 199 -24.87 10.56 -10.85
N LYS A 200 -23.60 10.53 -10.49
CA LYS A 200 -22.48 10.08 -11.36
C LYS A 200 -21.42 9.38 -10.53
N SER A 201 -20.79 8.37 -11.12
CA SER A 201 -19.65 7.65 -10.54
C SER A 201 -18.63 7.39 -11.65
N TYR A 202 -17.40 7.84 -11.43
CA TYR A 202 -16.30 7.75 -12.40
C TYR A 202 -15.11 7.06 -11.74
N ASP A 203 -14.48 6.15 -12.45
CA ASP A 203 -13.20 5.59 -12.08
C ASP A 203 -12.12 6.42 -12.81
N ILE A 204 -11.18 7.01 -12.04
CA ILE A 204 -10.28 8.05 -12.54
C ILE A 204 -8.92 7.43 -12.87
N ASP A 205 -8.56 7.49 -14.16
CA ASP A 205 -7.29 6.95 -14.66
C ASP A 205 -6.10 7.52 -13.89
N ARG A 206 -5.24 6.62 -13.41
CA ARG A 206 -3.98 6.90 -12.71
C ARG A 206 -4.09 7.94 -11.58
N TRP A 207 -5.27 8.08 -10.97
CA TRP A 207 -5.53 9.04 -9.88
C TRP A 207 -5.32 10.51 -10.25
N LEU A 208 -5.33 10.85 -11.55
CA LEU A 208 -4.92 12.15 -12.07
C LEU A 208 -5.94 13.26 -11.77
N ALA A 209 -5.45 14.39 -11.28
CA ALA A 209 -6.27 15.55 -10.92
C ALA A 209 -6.96 16.19 -12.13
N ASP A 210 -6.32 16.21 -13.31
CA ASP A 210 -6.89 16.71 -14.56
C ASP A 210 -8.06 15.83 -15.03
N LYS A 211 -7.93 14.51 -14.92
CA LYS A 211 -9.01 13.57 -15.23
C LYS A 211 -10.19 13.71 -14.28
N ALA A 212 -9.93 13.94 -12.98
CA ALA A 212 -10.97 14.26 -12.02
C ALA A 212 -11.68 15.59 -12.34
N ASN A 213 -10.93 16.60 -12.79
CA ASN A 213 -11.48 17.88 -13.26
C ASN A 213 -12.38 17.70 -14.47
N GLU A 214 -11.94 16.95 -15.50
CA GLU A 214 -12.73 16.61 -16.69
C GLU A 214 -14.04 15.90 -16.30
N ALA A 215 -13.95 14.86 -15.48
CA ALA A 215 -15.09 14.08 -15.00
C ALA A 215 -16.10 14.95 -14.22
N MET A 216 -15.58 15.79 -13.30
CA MET A 216 -16.43 16.70 -12.51
C MET A 216 -17.10 17.76 -13.39
N THR A 217 -16.41 18.32 -14.36
CA THR A 217 -16.97 19.27 -15.37
C THR A 217 -18.09 18.62 -16.16
N GLY A 218 -17.90 17.38 -16.61
CA GLY A 218 -18.94 16.58 -17.26
C GLY A 218 -20.13 16.30 -16.36
N ALA A 219 -19.90 16.01 -15.08
CA ALA A 219 -20.96 15.81 -14.09
C ALA A 219 -21.78 17.09 -13.88
N ILE A 220 -21.12 18.25 -13.77
CA ILE A 220 -21.80 19.56 -13.61
C ILE A 220 -22.69 19.84 -14.82
N SER A 221 -22.18 19.59 -16.03
CA SER A 221 -22.94 19.81 -17.29
C SER A 221 -24.16 18.89 -17.37
N SER A 222 -24.01 17.62 -16.98
CA SER A 222 -25.08 16.62 -17.13
C SER A 222 -26.15 16.66 -16.03
N LEU A 223 -25.76 16.94 -14.79
CA LEU A 223 -26.65 16.94 -13.64
C LEU A 223 -27.24 18.31 -13.36
N GLY A 224 -26.55 19.37 -13.75
CA GLY A 224 -26.87 20.75 -13.39
C GLY A 224 -26.39 21.11 -11.97
N LYS A 225 -25.83 22.30 -11.84
CA LYS A 225 -25.24 22.83 -10.59
C LYS A 225 -26.14 22.67 -9.36
N LYS A 226 -27.44 22.97 -9.49
CA LYS A 226 -28.39 22.97 -8.38
C LYS A 226 -28.64 21.58 -7.77
N ASN A 227 -28.36 20.53 -8.55
CA ASN A 227 -28.62 19.16 -8.15
C ASN A 227 -27.42 18.49 -7.49
N ILE A 228 -26.21 19.10 -7.50
CA ILE A 228 -25.01 18.53 -6.91
C ILE A 228 -24.85 19.06 -5.49
N VAL A 229 -24.95 18.17 -4.51
CA VAL A 229 -24.91 18.52 -3.09
C VAL A 229 -23.63 18.05 -2.39
N GLY A 230 -22.83 17.17 -3.00
CA GLY A 230 -21.57 16.68 -2.43
C GLY A 230 -20.74 15.93 -3.44
N VAL A 231 -19.45 15.77 -3.13
CA VAL A 231 -18.49 15.00 -3.93
C VAL A 231 -17.73 14.04 -3.03
N TYR A 232 -17.84 12.75 -3.33
CA TYR A 232 -16.89 11.76 -2.85
C TYR A 232 -15.67 11.78 -3.78
N SER A 233 -14.52 12.16 -3.26
CA SER A 233 -13.26 12.03 -3.98
C SER A 233 -12.36 11.07 -3.20
N ALA A 234 -11.88 10.04 -3.88
CA ALA A 234 -11.14 8.96 -3.24
C ALA A 234 -9.70 9.37 -2.84
N ASN A 235 -9.15 10.49 -3.35
CA ASN A 235 -7.92 11.09 -2.82
C ASN A 235 -7.90 12.63 -2.93
N ASP A 236 -6.85 13.25 -2.39
CA ASP A 236 -6.70 14.71 -2.30
C ASP A 236 -6.32 15.35 -3.64
N SER A 237 -5.52 14.69 -4.46
CA SER A 237 -5.16 15.18 -5.80
C SER A 237 -6.40 15.33 -6.67
N MET A 238 -7.25 14.30 -6.72
CA MET A 238 -8.53 14.33 -7.44
C MET A 238 -9.51 15.32 -6.81
N ALA A 239 -9.53 15.44 -5.46
CA ALA A 239 -10.33 16.47 -4.78
C ALA A 239 -9.95 17.88 -5.23
N GLY A 240 -8.65 18.16 -5.43
CA GLY A 240 -8.16 19.41 -6.00
C GLY A 240 -8.69 19.68 -7.39
N GLY A 241 -8.68 18.66 -8.26
CA GLY A 241 -9.25 18.72 -9.61
C GLY A 241 -10.75 19.00 -9.59
N ALA A 242 -11.50 18.28 -8.75
CA ALA A 242 -12.95 18.46 -8.58
C ALA A 242 -13.30 19.85 -8.04
N ILE A 243 -12.57 20.35 -7.04
CA ILE A 243 -12.79 21.70 -6.48
C ILE A 243 -12.52 22.78 -7.51
N THR A 244 -11.51 22.60 -8.37
CA THR A 244 -11.24 23.51 -9.47
C THR A 244 -12.42 23.55 -10.47
N ALA A 245 -12.97 22.39 -10.86
CA ALA A 245 -14.15 22.32 -11.73
C ALA A 245 -15.40 22.94 -11.06
N LEU A 246 -15.61 22.70 -9.76
CA LEU A 246 -16.70 23.31 -9.00
C LEU A 246 -16.61 24.83 -8.97
N LYS A 247 -15.42 25.39 -8.71
CA LYS A 247 -15.18 26.85 -8.74
C LYS A 247 -15.46 27.43 -10.14
N SER A 248 -14.96 26.80 -11.19
CA SER A 248 -15.21 27.19 -12.58
C SER A 248 -16.68 27.10 -12.96
N GLY A 249 -17.43 26.11 -12.40
CA GLY A 249 -18.87 25.97 -12.51
C GLY A 249 -19.67 26.96 -11.65
N GLY A 250 -19.00 27.89 -10.96
CA GLY A 250 -19.58 28.97 -10.18
C GLY A 250 -20.22 28.53 -8.86
N PHE A 251 -19.80 27.39 -8.27
CA PHE A 251 -20.27 26.98 -6.95
C PHE A 251 -19.71 27.92 -5.87
N ASN A 252 -20.59 28.56 -5.12
CA ASN A 252 -20.29 29.40 -3.96
C ASN A 252 -21.52 29.39 -3.02
N PRO A 253 -21.45 28.78 -1.82
CA PRO A 253 -20.33 28.00 -1.32
C PRO A 253 -20.11 26.67 -2.10
N LEU A 254 -18.92 26.09 -1.93
CA LEU A 254 -18.64 24.76 -2.45
C LEU A 254 -19.46 23.69 -1.71
N PRO A 255 -19.94 22.63 -2.38
CA PRO A 255 -20.46 21.47 -1.68
C PRO A 255 -19.33 20.75 -0.94
N PRO A 256 -19.62 19.93 0.10
CA PRO A 256 -18.59 19.15 0.77
C PRO A 256 -17.90 18.18 -0.20
N VAL A 257 -16.57 18.17 -0.13
CA VAL A 257 -15.69 17.30 -0.90
C VAL A 257 -14.83 16.50 0.07
N THR A 258 -14.78 15.16 -0.10
CA THR A 258 -13.87 14.30 0.66
C THR A 258 -12.52 14.20 -0.02
N GLY A 259 -11.54 13.63 0.68
CA GLY A 259 -10.23 13.30 0.16
C GLY A 259 -9.55 12.21 0.98
N GLN A 260 -8.34 11.84 0.59
CA GLN A 260 -7.49 10.86 1.24
C GLN A 260 -6.03 11.20 0.94
N ASP A 261 -5.13 10.67 1.75
CA ASP A 261 -3.67 10.81 1.72
C ASP A 261 -3.13 12.00 2.50
N ALA A 262 -3.98 12.92 2.94
CA ALA A 262 -3.58 14.12 3.68
C ALA A 262 -2.40 14.85 3.02
N GLU A 263 -2.45 15.01 1.69
CA GLU A 263 -1.46 15.76 0.92
C GLU A 263 -1.40 17.22 1.41
N LEU A 264 -0.26 17.88 1.29
CA LEU A 264 -0.09 19.26 1.80
C LEU A 264 -1.17 20.20 1.29
N GLU A 265 -1.50 20.15 -0.01
CA GLU A 265 -2.55 20.98 -0.57
C GLU A 265 -3.95 20.53 -0.11
N GLY A 266 -4.15 19.21 0.12
CA GLY A 266 -5.36 18.67 0.74
C GLY A 266 -5.56 19.20 2.15
N VAL A 267 -4.51 19.13 2.98
CA VAL A 267 -4.53 19.69 4.35
C VAL A 267 -4.81 21.20 4.33
N ARG A 268 -4.22 21.96 3.42
CA ARG A 268 -4.50 23.40 3.24
C ARG A 268 -5.95 23.68 2.85
N ARG A 269 -6.52 22.85 1.95
CA ARG A 269 -7.95 22.95 1.60
C ARG A 269 -8.86 22.58 2.77
N VAL A 270 -8.47 21.61 3.60
CA VAL A 270 -9.18 21.31 4.85
C VAL A 270 -9.12 22.49 5.80
N VAL A 271 -7.94 23.12 5.98
CA VAL A 271 -7.78 24.33 6.81
C VAL A 271 -8.67 25.47 6.33
N THR A 272 -8.74 25.72 5.02
CA THR A 272 -9.58 26.79 4.45
C THR A 272 -11.06 26.44 4.38
N GLY A 273 -11.44 25.17 4.53
CA GLY A 273 -12.82 24.68 4.40
C GLY A 273 -13.25 24.44 2.94
N GLU A 274 -12.36 24.53 1.97
CA GLU A 274 -12.65 24.19 0.57
C GLU A 274 -12.82 22.67 0.37
N GLN A 275 -12.18 21.86 1.23
CA GLN A 275 -12.34 20.42 1.33
C GLN A 275 -12.81 20.09 2.75
N TYR A 276 -13.81 19.22 2.88
CA TYR A 276 -14.39 18.92 4.18
C TYR A 276 -13.47 18.13 5.08
N MET A 277 -12.84 17.10 4.53
CA MET A 277 -11.91 16.22 5.23
C MET A 277 -10.92 15.56 4.27
N SER A 278 -9.86 15.00 4.84
CA SER A 278 -9.01 13.99 4.19
C SER A 278 -8.93 12.74 5.06
N VAL A 279 -8.55 11.60 4.52
CA VAL A 279 -8.15 10.46 5.33
C VAL A 279 -6.64 10.52 5.54
N TYR A 280 -6.24 10.60 6.81
CA TYR A 280 -4.85 10.47 7.20
C TYR A 280 -4.48 9.00 7.35
N LYS A 281 -3.36 8.65 6.74
CA LYS A 281 -2.74 7.33 6.76
C LYS A 281 -1.30 7.50 7.27
N SER A 282 -0.92 6.73 8.31
CA SER A 282 0.45 6.80 8.84
C SER A 282 1.41 6.06 7.90
N TYR A 283 2.00 6.77 6.94
CA TYR A 283 3.03 6.22 6.06
C TYR A 283 4.27 5.75 6.82
N LEU A 284 4.54 6.35 7.98
CA LEU A 284 5.65 5.96 8.84
C LEU A 284 5.47 4.52 9.35
N ASP A 285 4.25 4.18 9.81
CA ASP A 285 3.94 2.84 10.34
C ASP A 285 3.92 1.80 9.20
N GLU A 286 3.35 2.15 8.04
CA GLU A 286 3.31 1.29 6.86
C GLU A 286 4.74 0.97 6.36
N ALA A 287 5.57 2.01 6.21
CA ALA A 287 6.97 1.88 5.82
C ALA A 287 7.80 1.07 6.83
N ALA A 288 7.51 1.24 8.13
CA ALA A 288 8.18 0.48 9.17
C ALA A 288 7.85 -1.01 9.08
N ALA A 289 6.57 -1.37 8.91
CA ALA A 289 6.14 -2.75 8.75
C ALA A 289 6.75 -3.39 7.49
N ALA A 290 6.73 -2.71 6.34
CA ALA A 290 7.34 -3.22 5.11
C ALA A 290 8.84 -3.51 5.27
N ALA A 291 9.57 -2.59 5.90
CA ALA A 291 11.01 -2.75 6.11
C ALA A 291 11.31 -3.92 7.08
N GLU A 292 10.53 -4.09 8.15
CA GLU A 292 10.67 -5.19 9.09
C GLU A 292 10.40 -6.54 8.42
N MET A 293 9.31 -6.64 7.65
CA MET A 293 8.97 -7.83 6.87
C MET A 293 10.08 -8.18 5.86
N ALA A 294 10.56 -7.18 5.10
CA ALA A 294 11.60 -7.41 4.08
C ALA A 294 12.92 -7.87 4.69
N ILE A 295 13.34 -7.32 5.84
CA ILE A 295 14.54 -7.76 6.55
C ILE A 295 14.37 -9.18 7.10
N ALA A 296 13.24 -9.49 7.73
CA ALA A 296 12.96 -10.83 8.25
C ALA A 296 13.00 -11.88 7.13
N LEU A 297 12.25 -11.66 6.07
CA LEU A 297 12.18 -12.56 4.91
C LEU A 297 13.54 -12.69 4.20
N GLY A 298 14.26 -11.58 4.00
CA GLY A 298 15.58 -11.58 3.39
C GLY A 298 16.64 -12.36 4.22
N ARG A 299 16.39 -12.53 5.52
CA ARG A 299 17.20 -13.37 6.42
C ARG A 299 16.74 -14.83 6.47
N GLY A 300 15.68 -15.20 5.77
CA GLY A 300 15.05 -16.53 5.86
C GLY A 300 14.26 -16.71 7.15
N GLU A 301 13.78 -15.63 7.77
CA GLU A 301 12.90 -15.66 8.93
C GLU A 301 11.44 -15.60 8.51
N LYS A 302 10.56 -16.16 9.33
CA LYS A 302 9.12 -16.08 9.09
C LYS A 302 8.58 -14.73 9.54
N VAL A 303 7.65 -14.21 8.76
CA VAL A 303 6.78 -13.10 9.17
C VAL A 303 5.59 -13.67 9.93
N ASN A 304 5.41 -13.26 11.18
CA ASN A 304 4.33 -13.74 12.04
C ASN A 304 3.41 -12.55 12.39
N GLU A 305 2.52 -12.23 11.45
CA GLU A 305 1.49 -11.23 11.66
C GLU A 305 0.23 -11.86 12.27
N SER A 306 -0.52 -11.07 13.05
CA SER A 306 -1.78 -11.52 13.66
C SER A 306 -2.94 -11.60 12.67
N ASN A 307 -2.82 -10.92 11.53
CA ASN A 307 -3.81 -10.89 10.48
C ASN A 307 -3.28 -11.55 9.21
N THR A 308 -4.19 -12.09 8.42
CA THR A 308 -3.92 -12.55 7.06
C THR A 308 -4.91 -11.91 6.10
N VAL A 309 -4.52 -11.83 4.83
CA VAL A 309 -5.39 -11.41 3.74
C VAL A 309 -5.30 -12.40 2.59
N ASP A 310 -6.34 -12.42 1.77
CA ASP A 310 -6.39 -13.19 0.54
C ASP A 310 -6.25 -12.28 -0.67
N SER A 311 -5.43 -12.67 -1.64
CA SER A 311 -5.50 -12.17 -3.01
C SER A 311 -6.25 -13.17 -3.89
N PRO A 312 -6.61 -12.81 -5.14
CA PRO A 312 -7.19 -13.78 -6.08
C PRO A 312 -6.31 -15.00 -6.33
N THR A 313 -5.01 -14.89 -6.14
CA THR A 313 -4.02 -15.92 -6.48
C THR A 313 -3.36 -16.58 -5.27
N THR A 314 -3.39 -15.96 -4.10
CA THR A 314 -2.69 -16.44 -2.89
C THR A 314 -3.56 -16.25 -1.66
N LYS A 315 -3.60 -17.27 -0.79
CA LYS A 315 -4.35 -17.30 0.46
C LYS A 315 -3.45 -17.11 1.67
N ASP A 316 -4.06 -16.67 2.77
CA ASP A 316 -3.43 -16.57 4.09
C ASP A 316 -2.12 -15.77 4.10
N ILE A 317 -2.04 -14.70 3.30
CA ILE A 317 -0.87 -13.82 3.23
C ILE A 317 -0.74 -13.08 4.57
N PRO A 318 0.37 -13.22 5.32
CA PRO A 318 0.58 -12.46 6.56
C PRO A 318 0.50 -10.95 6.29
N ALA A 319 -0.28 -10.23 7.09
CA ALA A 319 -0.57 -8.83 6.80
C ALA A 319 -0.61 -7.92 8.02
N THR A 320 -0.01 -6.74 7.89
CA THR A 320 -0.22 -5.59 8.79
C THR A 320 -1.17 -4.60 8.12
N LEU A 321 -2.35 -4.40 8.72
CA LEU A 321 -3.35 -3.44 8.26
C LEU A 321 -3.49 -2.28 9.24
N ILE A 322 -3.10 -1.08 8.83
CA ILE A 322 -3.07 0.13 9.65
C ILE A 322 -4.42 0.83 9.61
N THR A 323 -4.90 1.27 10.77
CA THR A 323 -6.19 1.95 10.88
C THR A 323 -6.09 3.39 10.36
N PRO A 324 -6.94 3.79 9.40
CA PRO A 324 -6.98 5.16 8.89
C PRO A 324 -7.71 6.10 9.86
N ILE A 325 -7.35 7.39 9.81
CA ILE A 325 -7.92 8.45 10.65
C ILE A 325 -8.62 9.51 9.78
N SER A 326 -9.84 9.91 10.17
CA SER A 326 -10.50 11.07 9.55
C SER A 326 -9.77 12.36 9.95
N LEU A 327 -9.09 12.98 9.01
CA LEU A 327 -8.42 14.26 9.22
C LEU A 327 -9.39 15.40 8.90
N THR A 328 -9.59 16.26 9.88
CA THR A 328 -10.42 17.47 9.79
C THR A 328 -9.65 18.65 10.39
N LYS A 329 -10.22 19.87 10.33
CA LYS A 329 -9.61 21.03 11.00
C LYS A 329 -9.26 20.79 12.47
N LYS A 330 -9.97 19.87 13.14
CA LYS A 330 -9.86 19.67 14.60
C LYS A 330 -8.64 18.88 15.04
N ASN A 331 -8.03 18.08 14.15
CA ASN A 331 -6.98 17.13 14.54
C ASN A 331 -5.73 17.15 13.64
N ILE A 332 -5.52 18.23 12.88
CA ILE A 332 -4.33 18.40 12.04
C ILE A 332 -3.03 18.32 12.87
N LYS A 333 -3.01 18.93 14.08
CA LYS A 333 -1.86 18.85 14.98
C LYS A 333 -1.56 17.44 15.46
N ASP A 334 -2.61 16.69 15.77
CA ASP A 334 -2.51 15.36 16.37
C ASP A 334 -2.30 14.25 15.33
N THR A 335 -2.25 14.60 14.05
CA THR A 335 -2.03 13.71 12.91
C THR A 335 -0.78 14.13 12.14
N VAL A 336 -0.93 14.79 11.00
CA VAL A 336 0.16 15.12 10.05
C VAL A 336 1.29 15.97 10.66
N VAL A 337 1.01 16.79 11.69
CA VAL A 337 2.05 17.59 12.35
C VAL A 337 2.79 16.75 13.39
N LYS A 338 2.05 16.02 14.23
CA LYS A 338 2.62 15.15 15.26
C LYS A 338 3.55 14.10 14.68
N ASP A 339 3.16 13.47 13.58
CA ASP A 339 3.91 12.40 12.93
C ASP A 339 5.01 12.93 11.99
N GLY A 340 5.15 14.27 11.90
CA GLY A 340 6.24 14.94 11.19
C GLY A 340 6.08 14.95 9.66
N ASN A 341 4.89 14.65 9.13
CA ASN A 341 4.65 14.74 7.69
C ASN A 341 4.79 16.18 7.22
N TYR A 342 4.24 17.14 8.00
CA TYR A 342 4.35 18.57 7.72
C TYR A 342 4.56 19.39 9.00
N THR A 343 5.33 20.45 8.89
CA THR A 343 5.40 21.47 9.94
C THR A 343 4.21 22.43 9.83
N VAL A 344 3.86 23.06 10.94
CA VAL A 344 2.84 24.13 10.93
C VAL A 344 3.22 25.24 9.92
N ALA A 345 4.50 25.59 9.81
CA ALA A 345 4.98 26.60 8.86
C ALA A 345 4.74 26.21 7.39
N GLN A 346 4.88 24.93 7.03
CA GLN A 346 4.58 24.44 5.69
C GLN A 346 3.08 24.51 5.39
N ILE A 347 2.21 24.19 6.36
CA ILE A 347 0.76 24.27 6.19
C ILE A 347 0.31 25.74 6.14
N CYS A 348 0.77 26.54 7.08
CA CYS A 348 0.29 27.87 7.40
C CYS A 348 1.16 28.97 6.78
N THR A 349 1.35 28.94 5.47
CA THR A 349 2.04 30.03 4.75
C THR A 349 1.24 31.34 4.88
N ALA A 350 1.82 32.47 4.44
CA ALA A 350 1.18 33.78 4.52
C ALA A 350 -0.26 33.80 3.97
N LYS A 351 -0.50 33.06 2.88
CA LYS A 351 -1.82 32.88 2.24
C LYS A 351 -2.86 32.24 3.17
N PHE A 352 -2.46 31.31 4.03
CA PHE A 352 -3.36 30.50 4.85
C PHE A 352 -3.38 30.92 6.32
N LYS A 353 -2.63 31.94 6.70
CA LYS A 353 -2.40 32.38 8.09
C LYS A 353 -3.70 32.60 8.88
N ALA A 354 -4.69 33.27 8.30
CA ALA A 354 -5.97 33.53 8.95
C ALA A 354 -6.73 32.22 9.23
N ALA A 355 -6.90 31.37 8.20
CA ALA A 355 -7.59 30.09 8.33
C ALA A 355 -6.87 29.13 9.30
N CYS A 356 -5.53 29.16 9.33
CA CYS A 356 -4.73 28.42 10.29
C CYS A 356 -4.97 28.90 11.74
N ALA A 357 -5.08 30.20 11.96
CA ALA A 357 -5.38 30.73 13.28
C ALA A 357 -6.76 30.27 13.78
N GLU A 358 -7.77 30.29 12.91
CA GLU A 358 -9.11 29.75 13.18
C GLU A 358 -9.09 28.24 13.47
N ALA A 359 -8.23 27.47 12.78
CA ALA A 359 -8.03 26.04 13.01
C ALA A 359 -7.14 25.73 14.24
N GLY A 360 -6.68 26.75 14.98
CA GLY A 360 -5.81 26.57 16.14
C GLY A 360 -4.39 26.16 15.80
N LEU A 361 -3.96 26.29 14.55
CA LEU A 361 -2.59 26.04 14.09
C LEU A 361 -1.77 27.32 14.28
N LYS A 362 -1.01 27.38 15.37
CA LYS A 362 -0.14 28.52 15.71
C LYS A 362 1.31 28.06 15.82
#